data_ac0b4a12010c90434366cb3400a181af
#
_entry.id   ac0b4a12010c90434366cb3400a181af
#
_cell.length_a   1.000
_cell.length_b   1.000
_cell.length_c   1.000
_cell.angle_alpha   90.00
_cell.angle_beta   90.00
_cell.angle_gamma   90.00
#
_symmetry.space_group_name_H-M   'P 1'
#
loop_
_entity.id
_entity.type
_entity.pdbx_description
1 polymer ?
#
loop_
_entity_poly.entity_id
_entity_poly.type
_entity_poly.pdbx_seq_one_letter_code
_entity_poly.pdbx_strand_id
1 'polypeptide(L)'
;MALLNGNALTLAIDSTAGGEQVFAHSISASLSVNNSLIDVTSVDSNSFEEMISGRKSFSISTDGLADFDDVSGAKATEQFSDLALAGTKVFFMFTRPDTGLTAGDLMGWSGGAFIESFEVSRSSDDNITYSCSLKGSGELTKVVKA
;
A
#
# COMPACT_ATOMS: atom_id res chain seq x y z
N MET A 1 -1.18 21.68 -13.38
CA MET A 1 -1.24 20.42 -12.59
C MET A 1 -2.30 19.50 -13.19
N ALA A 2 -1.91 18.29 -13.54
CA ALA A 2 -2.84 17.33 -14.12
C ALA A 2 -3.40 16.43 -13.02
N LEU A 3 -4.72 16.27 -13.01
CA LEU A 3 -5.38 15.29 -12.14
C LEU A 3 -5.32 13.92 -12.81
N LEU A 4 -4.99 12.89 -12.03
CA LEU A 4 -4.92 11.53 -12.52
C LEU A 4 -6.24 10.79 -12.31
N ASN A 5 -6.58 9.94 -13.26
CA ASN A 5 -7.63 8.96 -13.06
C ASN A 5 -7.18 7.96 -12.00
N GLY A 6 -8.08 7.53 -11.10
CA GLY A 6 -7.76 6.54 -10.08
C GLY A 6 -7.18 5.25 -10.62
N ASN A 7 -7.50 4.88 -11.86
CA ASN A 7 -6.95 3.69 -12.49
C ASN A 7 -5.45 3.80 -12.84
N ALA A 8 -4.90 5.01 -12.81
CA ALA A 8 -3.48 5.22 -13.11
C ALA A 8 -2.57 4.84 -11.94
N LEU A 9 -3.10 4.81 -10.72
CA LEU A 9 -2.32 4.45 -9.53
C LEU A 9 -2.62 3.00 -9.17
N THR A 10 -1.59 2.16 -9.22
CA THR A 10 -1.75 0.72 -8.99
C THR A 10 -0.89 0.25 -7.82
N LEU A 11 -1.41 -0.76 -7.12
CA LEU A 11 -0.68 -1.44 -6.05
C LEU A 11 -0.15 -2.77 -6.58
N ALA A 12 1.15 -2.95 -6.50
CA ALA A 12 1.83 -4.19 -6.84
C ALA A 12 2.53 -4.75 -5.61
N ILE A 13 2.61 -6.05 -5.48
CA ILE A 13 3.15 -6.69 -4.29
C ILE A 13 3.83 -8.01 -4.65
N ASP A 14 4.89 -8.35 -3.92
CA ASP A 14 5.54 -9.66 -4.00
C ASP A 14 6.35 -9.92 -2.72
N SER A 15 6.74 -11.18 -2.55
CA SER A 15 7.65 -11.59 -1.47
C SER A 15 9.10 -11.19 -1.74
N THR A 16 9.43 -10.80 -2.97
CA THR A 16 10.79 -10.43 -3.39
C THR A 16 10.78 -9.01 -3.95
N ALA A 17 11.70 -8.16 -3.49
CA ALA A 17 11.84 -6.81 -4.01
C ALA A 17 12.18 -6.84 -5.51
N GLY A 18 11.46 -6.06 -6.29
CA GLY A 18 11.63 -5.99 -7.74
C GLY A 18 10.78 -6.96 -8.54
N GLY A 19 10.07 -7.88 -7.86
CA GLY A 19 9.16 -8.83 -8.52
C GLY A 19 7.69 -8.53 -8.29
N GLU A 20 7.37 -7.32 -7.86
CA GLU A 20 6.01 -6.94 -7.51
C GLU A 20 5.07 -7.06 -8.70
N GLN A 21 3.92 -7.70 -8.47
CA GLN A 21 2.86 -7.88 -9.45
C GLN A 21 1.58 -7.20 -8.99
N VAL A 22 0.84 -6.64 -9.94
CA VAL A 22 -0.41 -5.94 -9.67
C VAL A 22 -1.45 -6.94 -9.15
N PHE A 23 -2.30 -6.48 -8.22
CA PHE A 23 -3.43 -7.27 -7.78
C PHE A 23 -4.42 -7.52 -8.92
N ALA A 24 -4.81 -8.76 -9.08
CA ALA A 24 -5.89 -9.12 -10.01
C ALA A 24 -7.21 -8.55 -9.47
N HIS A 25 -7.97 -7.88 -10.32
CA HIS A 25 -9.32 -7.39 -10.03
C HIS A 25 -9.42 -6.49 -8.80
N SER A 26 -8.38 -5.71 -8.49
CA SER A 26 -8.44 -4.73 -7.40
C SER A 26 -9.43 -3.62 -7.74
N ILE A 27 -10.32 -3.32 -6.79
CA ILE A 27 -11.29 -2.23 -6.91
C ILE A 27 -10.75 -0.96 -6.28
N SER A 28 -10.17 -1.07 -5.09
CA SER A 28 -9.61 0.09 -4.39
C SER A 28 -8.34 -0.27 -3.64
N ALA A 29 -7.49 0.72 -3.46
CA ALA A 29 -6.28 0.61 -2.65
C ALA A 29 -5.97 1.95 -2.01
N SER A 30 -5.46 1.94 -0.79
CA SER A 30 -5.11 3.15 -0.08
C SER A 30 -3.84 2.97 0.71
N LEU A 31 -3.06 4.04 0.79
CA LEU A 31 -1.83 4.13 1.60
C LEU A 31 -2.03 5.23 2.64
N SER A 32 -1.77 4.90 3.89
CA SER A 32 -1.92 5.81 5.02
C SER A 32 -0.60 5.89 5.77
N VAL A 33 -0.13 7.11 6.05
CA VAL A 33 1.09 7.33 6.83
C VAL A 33 0.72 8.08 8.09
N ASN A 34 1.15 7.58 9.25
CA ASN A 34 0.88 8.17 10.54
C ASN A 34 2.16 8.55 11.25
N ASN A 35 2.18 9.74 11.82
CA ASN A 35 3.24 10.21 12.70
C ASN A 35 2.73 10.26 14.13
N SER A 36 3.48 9.67 15.05
CA SER A 36 3.27 9.89 16.46
C SER A 36 3.83 11.26 16.82
N LEU A 37 3.03 12.10 17.46
CA LEU A 37 3.45 13.43 17.90
C LEU A 37 3.67 13.41 19.40
N ILE A 38 4.75 14.03 19.84
CA ILE A 38 5.11 14.13 21.25
C ILE A 38 4.97 15.58 21.67
N ASP A 39 4.16 15.82 22.69
CA ASP A 39 3.93 17.16 23.24
C ASP A 39 5.17 17.59 24.03
N VAL A 40 5.75 18.70 23.61
CA VAL A 40 6.91 19.30 24.27
C VAL A 40 6.60 20.75 24.68
N THR A 41 5.32 21.10 24.81
CA THR A 41 4.89 22.42 25.22
C THR A 41 5.48 22.80 26.58
N SER A 42 6.06 23.97 26.67
CA SER A 42 6.67 24.48 27.89
C SER A 42 6.15 25.88 28.21
N VAL A 43 6.55 26.40 29.38
CA VAL A 43 6.17 27.75 29.81
C VAL A 43 6.65 28.81 28.81
N ASP A 44 7.72 28.52 28.10
CA ASP A 44 8.32 29.44 27.12
C ASP A 44 7.62 29.39 25.74
N SER A 45 6.62 28.54 25.57
CA SER A 45 5.92 28.37 24.30
C SER A 45 4.84 29.42 24.01
N ASN A 46 4.75 30.47 24.83
CA ASN A 46 3.83 31.60 24.66
C ASN A 46 2.35 31.18 24.47
N SER A 47 1.91 30.22 25.26
CA SER A 47 0.54 29.64 25.17
C SER A 47 0.23 28.87 23.90
N PHE A 48 1.21 28.66 23.03
CA PHE A 48 1.04 27.79 21.87
C PHE A 48 1.52 26.37 22.18
N GLU A 49 0.81 25.41 21.64
CA GLU A 49 1.17 24.00 21.75
C GLU A 49 2.34 23.68 20.83
N GLU A 50 3.36 23.03 21.38
CA GLU A 50 4.54 22.62 20.63
C GLU A 50 4.65 21.10 20.59
N MET A 51 4.89 20.55 19.40
CA MET A 51 4.97 19.12 19.16
C MET A 51 6.26 18.78 18.43
N ILE A 52 6.80 17.60 18.70
CA ILE A 52 7.87 17.03 17.91
C ILE A 52 7.41 15.69 17.32
N SER A 53 7.98 15.34 16.17
CA SER A 53 7.66 14.09 15.50
C SER A 53 8.31 12.92 16.21
N GLY A 54 7.53 11.92 16.55
CA GLY A 54 8.01 10.68 17.13
C GLY A 54 8.13 9.57 16.09
N ARG A 55 7.60 8.39 16.43
CA ARG A 55 7.65 7.23 15.55
C ARG A 55 6.68 7.39 14.38
N LYS A 56 7.13 7.01 13.19
CA LYS A 56 6.30 6.99 11.98
C LYS A 56 5.87 5.57 11.67
N SER A 57 4.68 5.42 11.15
CA SER A 57 4.16 4.14 10.68
C SER A 57 3.33 4.34 9.44
N PHE A 58 3.19 3.31 8.64
CA PHE A 58 2.32 3.34 7.47
C PHE A 58 1.57 2.03 7.34
N SER A 59 0.42 2.10 6.66
CA SER A 59 -0.41 0.94 6.40
C SER A 59 -1.01 1.06 5.02
N ILE A 60 -1.32 -0.09 4.41
CA ILE A 60 -1.95 -0.17 3.11
C ILE A 60 -3.16 -1.06 3.24
N SER A 61 -4.26 -0.64 2.63
CA SER A 61 -5.45 -1.49 2.52
C SER A 61 -5.87 -1.57 1.07
N THR A 62 -6.33 -2.75 0.67
CA THR A 62 -6.82 -2.99 -0.68
C THR A 62 -7.98 -3.95 -0.62
N ASP A 63 -8.92 -3.80 -1.55
CA ASP A 63 -10.04 -4.71 -1.72
C ASP A 63 -10.36 -4.87 -3.20
N GLY A 64 -11.06 -5.94 -3.52
CA GLY A 64 -11.40 -6.23 -4.90
C GLY A 64 -12.19 -7.53 -5.02
N LEU A 65 -12.33 -7.99 -6.26
CA LEU A 65 -12.96 -9.28 -6.56
C LEU A 65 -11.94 -10.39 -6.39
N ALA A 66 -12.35 -11.47 -5.74
CA ALA A 66 -11.48 -12.63 -5.54
C ALA A 66 -11.36 -13.43 -6.84
N ASP A 67 -10.13 -13.77 -7.18
CA ASP A 67 -9.81 -14.58 -8.35
C ASP A 67 -8.97 -15.78 -7.89
N PHE A 68 -9.44 -16.97 -8.20
CA PHE A 68 -8.76 -18.20 -7.79
C PHE A 68 -7.86 -18.78 -8.87
N ASP A 69 -7.91 -18.19 -10.07
CA ASP A 69 -7.05 -18.61 -11.18
C ASP A 69 -5.84 -17.70 -11.31
N ASP A 70 -4.72 -18.27 -11.76
CA ASP A 70 -3.53 -17.49 -12.06
C ASP A 70 -3.78 -16.57 -13.25
N VAL A 71 -3.58 -15.28 -13.03
CA VAL A 71 -3.65 -14.28 -14.08
C VAL A 71 -2.22 -13.84 -14.42
N SER A 72 -1.87 -13.92 -15.69
CA SER A 72 -0.54 -13.54 -16.14
C SER A 72 -0.23 -12.08 -15.81
N GLY A 73 0.84 -11.85 -15.06
CA GLY A 73 1.28 -10.51 -14.67
C GLY A 73 0.51 -9.89 -13.50
N ALA A 74 -0.37 -10.65 -12.84
CA ALA A 74 -1.12 -10.17 -11.69
C ALA A 74 -1.21 -11.23 -10.60
N LYS A 75 -1.34 -10.79 -9.34
CA LYS A 75 -1.50 -11.69 -8.20
C LYS A 75 -2.94 -12.16 -8.08
N ALA A 76 -3.14 -13.47 -8.10
CA ALA A 76 -4.41 -14.08 -7.78
C ALA A 76 -4.62 -14.14 -6.26
N THR A 77 -5.88 -14.31 -5.86
CA THR A 77 -6.24 -14.40 -4.44
C THR A 77 -5.50 -15.54 -3.73
N GLU A 78 -5.30 -16.66 -4.41
CA GLU A 78 -4.57 -17.80 -3.85
C GLU A 78 -3.13 -17.45 -3.48
N GLN A 79 -2.40 -16.81 -4.38
CA GLN A 79 -1.02 -16.37 -4.12
C GLN A 79 -0.95 -15.41 -2.93
N PHE A 80 -1.96 -14.59 -2.79
CA PHE A 80 -2.05 -13.63 -1.71
C PHE A 80 -2.28 -14.31 -0.37
N SER A 81 -3.17 -15.29 -0.35
CA SER A 81 -3.44 -16.06 0.87
C SER A 81 -2.21 -16.86 1.30
N ASP A 82 -1.44 -17.38 0.36
CA ASP A 82 -0.19 -18.09 0.67
C ASP A 82 0.81 -17.17 1.36
N LEU A 83 0.96 -15.95 0.89
CA LEU A 83 1.85 -14.96 1.53
C LEU A 83 1.37 -14.61 2.93
N ALA A 84 0.06 -14.48 3.12
CA ALA A 84 -0.52 -14.17 4.43
C ALA A 84 -0.31 -15.31 5.41
N LEU A 85 -0.52 -16.55 4.99
CA LEU A 85 -0.35 -17.74 5.84
C LEU A 85 1.12 -17.99 6.21
N ALA A 86 2.04 -17.68 5.29
CA ALA A 86 3.46 -17.83 5.54
C ALA A 86 4.01 -16.79 6.52
N GLY A 87 3.33 -15.66 6.68
CA GLY A 87 3.76 -14.59 7.58
C GLY A 87 5.05 -13.92 7.14
N THR A 88 5.41 -14.02 5.87
CA THR A 88 6.64 -13.44 5.35
C THR A 88 6.48 -11.95 5.04
N LYS A 89 7.61 -11.22 5.12
CA LYS A 89 7.64 -9.83 4.71
C LYS A 89 7.42 -9.74 3.21
N VAL A 90 6.55 -8.83 2.81
CA VAL A 90 6.25 -8.57 1.40
C VAL A 90 6.74 -7.18 1.03
N PHE A 91 7.03 -6.98 -0.24
CA PHE A 91 7.43 -5.70 -0.80
C PHE A 91 6.31 -5.18 -1.68
N PHE A 92 6.03 -3.90 -1.58
CA PHE A 92 4.95 -3.29 -2.36
C PHE A 92 5.46 -2.09 -3.15
N MET A 93 4.78 -1.81 -4.24
CA MET A 93 4.92 -0.58 -5.01
C MET A 93 3.53 -0.02 -5.28
N PHE A 94 3.28 1.18 -4.80
CA PHE A 94 2.03 1.90 -5.03
C PHE A 94 2.35 3.08 -5.93
N THR A 95 2.32 2.84 -7.24
CA THR A 95 2.87 3.77 -8.23
C THR A 95 1.95 3.95 -9.43
N ARG A 96 2.17 5.04 -10.15
CA ARG A 96 1.56 5.30 -11.44
C ARG A 96 2.54 4.96 -12.57
N PRO A 97 2.05 4.72 -13.81
CA PRO A 97 2.96 4.48 -14.94
C PRO A 97 3.81 5.69 -15.23
N ASP A 98 4.98 5.45 -15.81
CA ASP A 98 5.95 6.50 -16.11
C ASP A 98 5.66 7.26 -17.40
N THR A 99 4.58 6.94 -18.10
CA THR A 99 4.18 7.57 -19.35
C THR A 99 3.88 9.06 -19.15
N GLY A 100 4.56 9.92 -19.88
CA GLY A 100 4.36 11.36 -19.81
C GLY A 100 5.07 12.04 -18.63
N LEU A 101 5.90 11.33 -17.89
CA LEU A 101 6.67 11.88 -16.78
C LEU A 101 8.07 12.26 -17.22
N THR A 102 8.62 13.29 -16.58
CA THR A 102 10.01 13.70 -16.76
C THR A 102 10.85 13.18 -15.60
N ALA A 103 12.17 13.15 -15.79
CA ALA A 103 13.08 12.71 -14.74
C ALA A 103 12.90 13.54 -13.47
N GLY A 104 12.78 12.88 -12.33
CA GLY A 104 12.55 13.51 -11.04
C GLY A 104 11.07 13.60 -10.63
N ASP A 105 10.14 13.36 -11.53
CA ASP A 105 8.71 13.38 -11.19
C ASP A 105 8.35 12.23 -10.26
N LEU A 106 7.47 12.50 -9.29
CA LEU A 106 7.02 11.50 -8.34
C LEU A 106 6.15 10.45 -9.03
N MET A 107 6.54 9.19 -8.93
CA MET A 107 5.74 8.07 -9.41
C MET A 107 4.87 7.47 -8.31
N GLY A 108 5.37 7.39 -7.09
CA GLY A 108 4.63 6.83 -5.98
C GLY A 108 5.51 6.46 -4.80
N TRP A 109 5.17 5.37 -4.14
CA TRP A 109 5.85 4.94 -2.92
C TRP A 109 6.10 3.45 -2.95
N SER A 110 7.17 3.02 -2.30
CA SER A 110 7.51 1.61 -2.16
C SER A 110 8.07 1.34 -0.78
N GLY A 111 8.01 0.09 -0.37
CA GLY A 111 8.56 -0.32 0.92
C GLY A 111 8.23 -1.76 1.22
N GLY A 112 8.56 -2.18 2.44
CA GLY A 112 8.26 -3.50 2.95
C GLY A 112 7.09 -3.46 3.93
N ALA A 113 6.34 -4.55 4.00
CA ALA A 113 5.20 -4.66 4.89
C ALA A 113 4.93 -6.12 5.24
N PHE A 114 4.14 -6.32 6.29
CA PHE A 114 3.57 -7.64 6.61
C PHE A 114 2.08 -7.59 6.39
N ILE A 115 1.51 -8.70 5.94
CA ILE A 115 0.07 -8.81 5.79
C ILE A 115 -0.52 -8.96 7.20
N GLU A 116 -1.23 -7.91 7.65
CA GLU A 116 -1.84 -7.87 8.97
C GLU A 116 -3.14 -8.68 8.99
N SER A 117 -3.95 -8.53 7.93
CA SER A 117 -5.21 -9.25 7.80
C SER A 117 -5.52 -9.52 6.34
N PHE A 118 -6.17 -10.64 6.11
CA PHE A 118 -6.64 -11.04 4.79
C PHE A 118 -8.01 -11.67 4.97
N GLU A 119 -9.01 -11.12 4.30
CA GLU A 119 -10.39 -11.57 4.42
C GLU A 119 -10.97 -11.84 3.04
N VAL A 120 -11.66 -12.97 2.92
CA VAL A 120 -12.43 -13.32 1.72
C VAL A 120 -13.87 -13.48 2.14
N SER A 121 -14.78 -12.78 1.50
CA SER A 121 -16.20 -12.84 1.83
C SER A 121 -17.05 -13.11 0.61
N ARG A 122 -18.18 -13.73 0.87
CA ARG A 122 -19.15 -14.12 -0.14
C ARG A 122 -20.55 -13.72 0.33
N SER A 123 -21.35 -13.14 -0.56
CA SER A 123 -22.77 -13.00 -0.33
C SER A 123 -23.53 -13.92 -1.29
N SER A 124 -24.80 -14.22 -0.99
CA SER A 124 -25.53 -15.29 -1.64
C SER A 124 -25.73 -15.09 -3.16
N ASP A 125 -25.79 -13.86 -3.61
CA ASP A 125 -26.08 -13.53 -5.02
C ASP A 125 -24.97 -12.71 -5.67
N ASP A 126 -23.87 -12.42 -4.96
CA ASP A 126 -22.80 -11.55 -5.43
C ASP A 126 -21.51 -12.32 -5.65
N ASN A 127 -20.58 -11.65 -6.30
CA ASN A 127 -19.23 -12.15 -6.48
C ASN A 127 -18.50 -12.30 -5.15
N ILE A 128 -17.51 -13.17 -5.13
CA ILE A 128 -16.61 -13.30 -3.98
C ILE A 128 -15.68 -12.09 -3.99
N THR A 129 -15.54 -11.46 -2.85
CA THR A 129 -14.65 -10.31 -2.68
C THR A 129 -13.56 -10.61 -1.67
N TYR A 130 -12.44 -9.91 -1.79
CA TYR A 130 -11.37 -9.97 -0.81
C TYR A 130 -11.05 -8.58 -0.27
N SER A 131 -10.55 -8.54 0.96
CA SER A 131 -9.94 -7.35 1.52
C SER A 131 -8.65 -7.72 2.22
N CYS A 132 -7.68 -6.84 2.16
CA CYS A 132 -6.35 -7.10 2.71
C CYS A 132 -5.81 -5.83 3.34
N SER A 133 -5.23 -5.96 4.53
CA SER A 133 -4.53 -4.90 5.24
C SER A 133 -3.07 -5.29 5.42
N LEU A 134 -2.18 -4.36 5.08
CA LEU A 134 -0.74 -4.54 5.28
C LEU A 134 -0.25 -3.48 6.26
N LYS A 135 0.59 -3.91 7.19
CA LYS A 135 1.26 -3.02 8.13
C LYS A 135 2.69 -2.81 7.68
N GLY A 136 3.10 -1.57 7.53
CA GLY A 136 4.44 -1.23 7.09
C GLY A 136 5.51 -1.67 8.07
N SER A 137 6.62 -2.16 7.51
CA SER A 137 7.81 -2.54 8.26
C SER A 137 9.03 -1.96 7.56
N GLY A 138 9.76 -1.12 8.25
CA GLY A 138 10.90 -0.41 7.69
C GLY A 138 10.52 0.94 7.11
N GLU A 139 11.35 1.45 6.25
CA GLU A 139 11.20 2.79 5.69
C GLU A 139 10.30 2.79 4.45
N LEU A 140 9.42 3.77 4.38
CA LEU A 140 8.64 4.06 3.18
C LEU A 140 9.45 5.02 2.31
N THR A 141 9.71 4.62 1.08
CA THR A 141 10.52 5.41 0.14
C THR A 141 9.68 5.92 -1.02
N LYS A 142 10.07 7.08 -1.54
CA LYS A 142 9.46 7.62 -2.75
C LYS A 142 10.06 6.97 -3.98
N VAL A 143 9.24 6.69 -4.97
CA VAL A 143 9.67 6.23 -6.29
C VAL A 143 9.54 7.40 -7.25
N VAL A 144 10.64 7.77 -7.88
CA VAL A 144 10.68 8.88 -8.83
C VAL A 144 11.10 8.38 -10.20
N LYS A 145 10.71 9.11 -11.22
CA LYS A 145 11.09 8.81 -12.60
C LYS A 145 12.60 8.98 -12.76
N ALA A 146 13.23 7.95 -13.28
CA ALA A 146 14.68 7.97 -13.56
C ALA A 146 15.02 8.84 -14.77
#